data_cd8b6f5e418c95665742c0b0c042aa66
#
_entry.id   cd8b6f5e418c95665742c0b0c042aa66
#
_cell.length_a   1.000
_cell.length_b   1.000
_cell.length_c   1.000
_cell.angle_alpha   90.00
_cell.angle_beta   90.00
_cell.angle_gamma   90.00
#
_symmetry.space_group_name_H-M   'P 1'
#
loop_
_entity.id
_entity.type
_entity.pdbx_description
1 polymer ?
#
loop_
_entity_poly.entity_id
_entity_poly.type
_entity_poly.pdbx_seq_one_letter_code
_entity_poly.pdbx_strand_id
1 'polypeptide(L)' 'MTIESIPKFTGPAAKLWAAIPSHSKKLLLANVWCGKCRHEVTIINFSGAVKAGGLLLVGLCSECHGDVARVIEMS' A
#
# COMPACT_ATOMS: atom_id res chain seq x y z
N MET A 1 16.38 -16.17 6.13
CA MET A 1 16.13 -15.55 5.78
C MET A 1 15.13 -14.91 5.83
N THR A 2 14.86 -14.15 5.97
CA THR A 2 13.96 -13.65 6.19
C THR A 2 13.54 -12.61 5.58
N ILE A 3 13.09 -12.29 4.95
CA ILE A 3 12.80 -11.34 4.25
C ILE A 3 11.46 -11.15 4.12
N GLU A 4 10.76 -11.58 4.82
CA GLU A 4 9.46 -11.57 4.71
C GLU A 4 8.80 -10.31 4.86
N SER A 5 9.35 -9.35 5.37
CA SER A 5 8.70 -8.06 5.51
C SER A 5 8.68 -7.26 4.20
N ILE A 6 9.24 -7.80 3.15
CA ILE A 6 9.26 -7.11 1.87
C ILE A 6 7.91 -7.26 1.18
N PRO A 7 7.23 -6.16 0.82
CA PRO A 7 5.95 -6.26 0.12
C PRO A 7 6.11 -6.90 -1.24
N LYS A 8 5.06 -7.59 -1.69
CA LYS A 8 5.06 -8.22 -3.00
C LYS A 8 4.54 -7.23 -4.02
N PHE A 9 5.36 -6.94 -5.00
CA PHE A 9 4.99 -6.01 -6.07
C PHE A 9 5.27 -6.64 -7.41
N THR A 10 4.41 -6.37 -8.38
CA THR A 10 4.72 -6.72 -9.77
C THR A 10 5.89 -5.85 -10.20
N GLY A 11 6.61 -6.26 -11.26
CA GLY A 11 7.76 -5.50 -11.73
C GLY A 11 7.47 -4.02 -11.98
N PRO A 12 6.43 -3.69 -12.78
CA PRO A 12 6.08 -2.28 -13.01
C PRO A 12 5.68 -1.55 -11.73
N ALA A 13 4.95 -2.22 -10.85
CA ALA A 13 4.52 -1.60 -9.60
C ALA A 13 5.70 -1.32 -8.68
N ALA A 14 6.68 -2.22 -8.66
CA ALA A 14 7.88 -2.01 -7.85
C ALA A 14 8.64 -0.77 -8.29
N LYS A 15 8.70 -0.52 -9.59
CA LYS A 15 9.37 0.67 -10.10
C LYS A 15 8.62 1.94 -9.69
N LEU A 16 7.31 1.94 -9.76
CA LEU A 16 6.52 3.09 -9.36
C LEU A 16 6.69 3.34 -7.86
N TRP A 17 6.65 2.28 -7.07
CA TRP A 17 6.81 2.40 -5.63
C TRP A 17 8.18 2.94 -5.26
N ALA A 18 9.23 2.43 -5.93
CA ALA A 18 10.59 2.87 -5.67
C ALA A 18 10.81 4.34 -6.02
N ALA A 19 10.04 4.88 -6.95
CA ALA A 19 10.18 6.27 -7.34
C ALA A 19 9.57 7.24 -6.32
N ILE A 20 8.77 6.74 -5.39
CA ILE A 20 8.13 7.59 -4.38
C ILE A 20 9.13 7.85 -3.24
N PRO A 21 9.32 9.11 -2.82
CA PRO A 21 10.21 9.40 -1.70
C PRO A 21 9.75 8.71 -0.41
N SER A 22 10.70 8.35 0.45
CA SER A 22 10.38 7.67 1.71
C SER A 22 9.37 8.44 2.55
N HIS A 23 9.50 9.74 2.59
CA HIS A 23 8.58 10.59 3.34
C HIS A 23 7.14 10.43 2.84
N SER A 24 6.97 10.43 1.53
CA SER A 24 5.64 10.27 0.93
C SER A 24 5.11 8.87 1.14
N LYS A 25 5.99 7.85 1.08
CA LYS A 25 5.57 6.47 1.32
C LYS A 25 4.95 6.32 2.70
N LYS A 26 5.56 6.93 3.72
CA LYS A 26 5.03 6.85 5.08
C LYS A 26 3.62 7.43 5.16
N LEU A 27 3.42 8.57 4.53
CA LEU A 27 2.11 9.21 4.54
C LEU A 27 1.07 8.37 3.81
N LEU A 28 1.45 7.81 2.66
CA LEU A 28 0.53 7.00 1.87
C LEU A 28 0.11 5.74 2.63
N LEU A 29 1.02 5.14 3.37
CA LEU A 29 0.72 3.92 4.12
C LEU A 29 -0.07 4.20 5.39
N ALA A 30 0.04 5.40 5.93
CA ALA A 30 -0.64 5.74 7.17
C ALA A 30 -2.03 6.34 6.99
N ASN A 31 -2.43 6.59 5.75
CA ASN A 31 -3.72 7.25 5.48
C ASN A 31 -4.61 6.39 4.59
N VAL A 32 -4.78 5.14 4.96
CA VAL A 32 -5.63 4.21 4.19
C VAL A 32 -6.96 4.07 4.91
N TRP A 33 -8.05 4.26 4.17
CA TRP A 33 -9.37 4.16 4.77
C TRP A 33 -9.73 2.70 5.05
N CYS A 34 -10.17 2.41 6.26
CA CYS A 34 -10.69 1.10 6.63
C CYS A 34 -12.19 1.19 6.84
N GLY A 35 -12.95 0.46 6.03
CA GLY A 35 -14.41 0.47 6.13
C GLY A 35 -14.94 -0.13 7.42
N LYS A 36 -14.17 -1.03 8.04
CA LYS A 36 -14.59 -1.63 9.29
C LYS A 36 -14.31 -0.73 10.47
N CYS A 37 -13.12 -0.11 10.50
CA CYS A 37 -12.76 0.81 11.57
C CYS A 37 -13.40 2.17 11.38
N ARG A 38 -13.78 2.49 10.12
CA ARG A 38 -14.44 3.74 9.76
C ARG A 38 -13.57 4.96 10.06
N HIS A 39 -12.28 4.81 9.84
CA HIS A 39 -11.34 5.92 9.92
C HIS A 39 -10.07 5.51 9.19
N GLU A 40 -9.14 6.42 9.07
CA GLU A 40 -7.88 6.14 8.39
C GLU A 40 -6.98 5.32 9.28
N VAL A 41 -6.33 4.32 8.68
CA VAL A 41 -5.43 3.42 9.40
C VAL A 41 -4.16 3.22 8.59
N THR A 42 -3.19 2.54 9.20
CA THR A 42 -1.97 2.15 8.50
C THR A 42 -2.20 0.79 7.84
N ILE A 43 -1.77 0.66 6.60
CA ILE A 43 -1.85 -0.62 5.90
C ILE A 43 -0.60 -1.43 6.21
N ILE A 44 -0.77 -2.71 6.47
CA ILE A 44 0.35 -3.62 6.75
C ILE A 44 0.25 -4.83 5.84
N ASN A 45 1.35 -5.56 5.69
CA ASN A 45 1.43 -6.74 4.82
C ASN A 45 0.86 -6.46 3.44
N PHE A 46 1.25 -5.33 2.88
CA PHE A 46 0.67 -4.88 1.62
C PHE A 46 1.45 -5.39 0.41
N SER A 47 0.79 -5.41 -0.73
CA SER A 47 1.41 -5.70 -2.00
C SER A 47 0.94 -4.63 -2.99
N GLY A 48 1.56 -4.58 -4.14
CA GLY A 48 1.24 -3.56 -5.12
C GLY A 48 1.18 -4.08 -6.53
N ALA A 49 0.32 -3.47 -7.32
CA ALA A 49 0.18 -3.79 -8.75
C ALA A 49 -0.21 -2.53 -9.49
N VAL A 50 0.05 -2.49 -10.78
CA VAL A 50 -0.36 -1.37 -11.62
C VAL A 50 -1.80 -1.60 -12.04
N LYS A 51 -2.63 -0.57 -11.91
CA LYS A 51 -4.02 -0.67 -12.34
C LYS A 51 -4.48 0.69 -12.83
N ALA A 52 -5.01 0.73 -14.03
CA ALA A 52 -5.59 1.94 -14.61
C ALA A 52 -4.65 3.14 -14.55
N GLY A 53 -3.38 2.91 -14.81
CA GLY A 53 -2.40 3.99 -14.83
C GLY A 53 -1.90 4.44 -13.46
N GLY A 54 -2.30 3.75 -12.41
CA GLY A 54 -1.88 4.07 -11.06
C GLY A 54 -1.31 2.86 -10.35
N LEU A 55 -0.99 3.04 -9.08
CA LEU A 55 -0.44 1.97 -8.25
C LEU A 55 -1.52 1.57 -7.24
N LEU A 56 -1.92 0.31 -7.29
CA LEU A 56 -2.89 -0.22 -6.35
C LEU A 56 -2.15 -0.92 -5.21
N LEU A 57 -2.38 -0.50 -3.99
CA LEU A 57 -1.86 -1.16 -2.80
C LEU A 57 -2.99 -1.92 -2.12
N VAL A 58 -2.73 -3.18 -1.80
CA VAL A 58 -3.70 -4.02 -1.12
C VAL A 58 -3.01 -4.67 0.08
N GLY A 59 -3.63 -4.65 1.21
CA GLY A 59 -3.06 -5.23 2.42
C GLY A 59 -4.07 -5.34 3.54
N LEU A 60 -3.59 -5.25 4.76
CA LEU A 60 -4.43 -5.41 5.94
C LEU A 60 -4.43 -4.14 6.79
N CYS A 61 -5.54 -3.90 7.44
CA CYS A 61 -5.65 -2.82 8.41
C CYS A 61 -4.81 -3.17 9.64
N SER A 62 -4.03 -2.22 10.12
CA SER A 62 -3.19 -2.45 11.30
C SER A 62 -4.00 -2.62 12.58
N GLU A 63 -5.26 -2.23 12.58
CA GLU A 63 -6.10 -2.30 13.77
C GLU A 63 -7.03 -3.51 13.80
N CYS A 64 -7.78 -3.74 12.74
CA CYS A 64 -8.75 -4.83 12.72
C CYS A 64 -8.31 -6.01 11.85
N HIS A 65 -7.19 -5.88 11.13
CA HIS A 65 -6.67 -6.89 10.23
C HIS A 65 -7.62 -7.24 9.08
N GLY A 66 -8.58 -6.38 8.80
CA GLY A 66 -9.44 -6.56 7.64
C GLY A 66 -8.74 -6.09 6.38
N ASP A 67 -9.26 -6.51 5.23
CA ASP A 67 -8.66 -6.13 3.96
C ASP A 67 -8.87 -4.65 3.69
N VAL A 68 -7.81 -3.98 3.28
CA VAL A 68 -7.88 -2.58 2.88
C VAL A 68 -7.07 -2.40 1.60
N ALA A 69 -7.40 -1.38 0.85
CA ALA A 69 -6.71 -1.09 -0.39
C ALA A 69 -6.73 0.40 -0.66
N ARG A 70 -5.76 0.87 -1.43
CA ARG A 70 -5.77 2.26 -1.86
C ARG A 70 -5.13 2.35 -3.24
N VAL A 71 -5.63 3.27 -4.04
CA VAL A 71 -5.07 3.54 -5.35
C VAL A 71 -4.28 4.84 -5.27
N ILE A 72 -3.04 4.81 -5.77
CA ILE A 72 -2.18 5.98 -5.83
C ILE A 72 -2.09 6.36 -7.30
N GLU A 73 -2.60 7.51 -7.64
CA GLU A 73 -2.55 7.95 -9.03
C GLU A 73 -1.16 8.49 -9.35
N MET A 74 -0.59 7.95 -10.42
CA MET A 74 0.77 8.29 -10.81
C MET A 74 0.72 8.94 -12.17
N SER A 75 0.32 10.12 -12.28
CA SER A 75 0.23 10.78 -13.60
C SER A 75 1.41 11.67 -13.91
#